data_d98415223cc0dbfcc8879799aa73e919
#
_entry.id   d98415223cc0dbfcc8879799aa73e919
#
_cell.length_a   1.000
_cell.length_b   1.000
_cell.length_c   1.000
_cell.angle_alpha   90.00
_cell.angle_beta   90.00
_cell.angle_gamma   90.00
#
_symmetry.space_group_name_H-M   'P 1'
#
loop_
_entity.id
_entity.type
_entity.pdbx_description
1 polymer ?
#
loop_
_entity_poly.entity_id
_entity_poly.type
_entity_poly.pdbx_seq_one_letter_code
_entity_poly.pdbx_strand_id
1 'polypeptide(L)'
;QVLQMGDLTVDLQPESEDQVGPGSRLGGGRYTLNRLLGRGGMGVVWEAEQVSLSRRVALKLLAPHLGNNPLFIERFKREAEVGSQISHSAVIQTLSVGEASGTHFIAQELVPGGKTLDDHIVGLRSQGEFEEDHYRGVAEFFLKVVEGMASAHELDVVHRDIKPSNILMTEDGEPKVADFGLAKIKDELDFEDSDTEQIVGTPYYMSPEQAVSSKIGVDLRTDIFSLGATFYEALTLQRAFEGDTGPQVLERILMEDPPDPDDVRARIPVELSIICMKALEKNRKRRYQTMLEFAEDLQRYLNHEPIKARKPGPHIRFIKWTRRHPVLSVSGSVAAASFGIVSWLLVENVTARIDAENAKVAAGDAAAVAVEDKDKREEVVAFLVSLFRSEGATISADEVLARGEFRLKEGLAEQPVLRARLLRTLGEVHKNLGRYKTSQPFLTEALAILEEHLSLKSKDALECLHSLGTLMVDLDEIA
;
A
#
# COMPACT_ATOMS: atom_id res chain seq x y z
N GLN A 1 6.79 -29.36 32.56
CA GLN A 1 7.01 -28.34 33.61
C GLN A 1 5.91 -28.46 34.63
N VAL A 2 6.30 -28.63 35.90
CA VAL A 2 5.35 -28.72 37.01
C VAL A 2 5.11 -27.31 37.55
N LEU A 3 3.90 -26.80 37.43
CA LEU A 3 3.46 -25.56 38.06
C LEU A 3 2.67 -25.90 39.35
N GLN A 4 3.21 -25.54 40.50
CA GLN A 4 2.49 -25.61 41.77
C GLN A 4 1.67 -24.34 42.01
N MET A 5 0.36 -24.45 42.04
CA MET A 5 -0.54 -23.40 42.53
C MET A 5 -1.41 -24.02 43.68
N GLY A 6 -0.96 -23.78 44.91
CA GLY A 6 -1.61 -24.33 46.11
C GLY A 6 -1.55 -25.87 46.18
N ASP A 7 -2.50 -26.51 46.79
CA ASP A 7 -2.58 -27.99 46.96
C ASP A 7 -3.01 -28.76 45.71
N LEU A 8 -3.12 -28.12 44.55
CA LEU A 8 -3.38 -28.80 43.28
C LEU A 8 -2.07 -28.93 42.49
N THR A 9 -1.55 -30.12 42.39
CA THR A 9 -0.49 -30.51 41.48
C THR A 9 -1.13 -30.82 40.13
N VAL A 10 -1.13 -29.87 39.19
CA VAL A 10 -1.47 -30.15 37.80
C VAL A 10 -0.19 -30.57 37.09
N ASP A 11 -0.06 -31.87 36.87
CA ASP A 11 0.98 -32.41 36.03
C ASP A 11 0.61 -32.07 34.56
N LEU A 12 1.16 -30.97 34.04
CA LEU A 12 1.11 -30.67 32.61
C LEU A 12 2.04 -31.70 31.93
N GLN A 13 1.61 -32.93 31.85
CA GLN A 13 2.17 -33.80 30.81
C GLN A 13 1.85 -33.12 29.49
N PRO A 14 2.86 -32.91 28.58
CA PRO A 14 2.55 -32.59 27.23
C PRO A 14 1.63 -33.72 26.74
N GLU A 15 0.41 -33.36 26.30
CA GLU A 15 -0.45 -34.32 25.60
C GLU A 15 0.44 -35.03 24.59
N SER A 16 0.37 -36.34 24.60
CA SER A 16 1.18 -37.22 23.76
C SER A 16 1.00 -36.78 22.30
N GLU A 17 1.90 -35.92 21.81
CA GLU A 17 2.22 -35.89 20.38
C GLU A 17 2.65 -37.31 20.07
N ASP A 18 1.82 -38.08 19.41
CA ASP A 18 2.21 -39.34 18.78
C ASP A 18 3.40 -39.00 17.90
N GLN A 19 4.59 -39.33 18.41
CA GLN A 19 5.86 -38.78 17.94
C GLN A 19 6.20 -39.42 16.60
N VAL A 20 5.68 -38.80 15.54
CA VAL A 20 6.18 -39.05 14.20
C VAL A 20 7.62 -38.50 14.19
N GLY A 21 8.58 -39.41 14.17
CA GLY A 21 10.02 -39.09 14.26
C GLY A 21 10.80 -39.68 13.11
N PRO A 22 12.13 -39.43 13.06
CA PRO A 22 13.01 -40.07 12.09
C PRO A 22 12.87 -41.61 12.15
N GLY A 23 12.77 -42.23 10.96
CA GLY A 23 12.54 -43.66 10.83
C GLY A 23 11.08 -44.12 10.87
N SER A 24 10.12 -43.21 11.21
CA SER A 24 8.70 -43.51 11.14
C SER A 24 8.27 -43.83 9.71
N ARG A 25 7.37 -44.80 9.56
CA ARG A 25 6.80 -45.17 8.25
C ARG A 25 5.39 -44.69 8.12
N LEU A 26 5.08 -44.01 7.02
CA LEU A 26 3.79 -43.45 6.71
C LEU A 26 3.20 -44.02 5.40
N GLY A 27 1.91 -43.87 5.21
CA GLY A 27 1.23 -44.31 3.98
C GLY A 27 1.27 -45.83 3.74
N GLY A 28 1.17 -46.66 4.80
CA GLY A 28 1.32 -48.11 4.68
C GLY A 28 2.72 -48.54 4.34
N GLY A 29 3.75 -47.80 4.78
CA GLY A 29 5.16 -48.08 4.53
C GLY A 29 5.69 -47.49 3.22
N ARG A 30 4.90 -46.72 2.51
CA ARG A 30 5.33 -46.05 1.26
C ARG A 30 6.38 -44.98 1.48
N TYR A 31 6.37 -44.31 2.64
CA TYR A 31 7.30 -43.24 2.99
C TYR A 31 8.00 -43.54 4.31
N THR A 32 9.31 -43.38 4.35
CA THR A 32 10.12 -43.42 5.57
C THR A 32 10.65 -42.01 5.86
N LEU A 33 10.37 -41.48 7.04
CA LEU A 33 10.80 -40.14 7.43
C LEU A 33 12.30 -40.16 7.80
N ASN A 34 13.05 -39.20 7.25
CA ASN A 34 14.48 -39.07 7.48
C ASN A 34 14.79 -37.97 8.49
N ARG A 35 14.49 -36.71 8.13
CA ARG A 35 14.74 -35.54 9.00
C ARG A 35 13.65 -34.49 8.84
N LEU A 36 13.44 -33.72 9.89
CA LEU A 36 12.53 -32.59 9.86
C LEU A 36 13.16 -31.47 9.02
N LEU A 37 12.39 -30.93 8.05
CA LEU A 37 12.78 -29.78 7.22
C LEU A 37 12.26 -28.48 7.80
N GLY A 38 11.01 -28.46 8.33
CA GLY A 38 10.41 -27.26 8.87
C GLY A 38 9.13 -27.53 9.65
N ARG A 39 8.72 -26.54 10.47
CA ARG A 39 7.43 -26.51 11.17
C ARG A 39 6.70 -25.22 10.80
N GLY A 40 5.41 -25.31 10.54
CA GLY A 40 4.55 -24.17 10.24
C GLY A 40 3.20 -24.28 10.96
N GLY A 41 2.37 -23.27 10.84
CA GLY A 41 1.06 -23.23 11.51
C GLY A 41 0.10 -24.35 11.09
N MET A 42 0.28 -24.93 9.91
CA MET A 42 -0.58 -26.01 9.39
C MET A 42 0.02 -27.41 9.55
N GLY A 43 1.25 -27.50 10.00
CA GLY A 43 1.88 -28.80 10.16
C GLY A 43 3.40 -28.80 10.07
N VAL A 44 3.93 -29.95 9.72
CA VAL A 44 5.38 -30.17 9.66
C VAL A 44 5.77 -30.73 8.30
N VAL A 45 6.95 -30.36 7.82
CA VAL A 45 7.52 -30.86 6.58
C VAL A 45 8.74 -31.73 6.89
N TRP A 46 8.73 -32.95 6.40
CA TRP A 46 9.80 -33.91 6.57
C TRP A 46 10.49 -34.21 5.26
N GLU A 47 11.81 -34.38 5.27
CA GLU A 47 12.47 -35.12 4.23
C GLU A 47 12.13 -36.60 4.45
N ALA A 48 11.61 -37.27 3.42
CA ALA A 48 11.23 -38.66 3.46
C ALA A 48 11.74 -39.42 2.23
N GLU A 49 11.95 -40.70 2.39
CA GLU A 49 12.21 -41.61 1.28
C GLU A 49 10.90 -42.25 0.81
N GLN A 50 10.56 -42.06 -0.47
CA GLN A 50 9.51 -42.82 -1.13
C GLN A 50 10.07 -44.20 -1.50
N VAL A 51 9.79 -45.21 -0.68
CA VAL A 51 10.40 -46.52 -0.74
C VAL A 51 10.24 -47.22 -2.10
N SER A 52 9.05 -47.10 -2.72
CA SER A 52 8.73 -47.76 -4.00
C SER A 52 9.55 -47.25 -5.19
N LEU A 53 10.06 -46.00 -5.13
CA LEU A 53 10.83 -45.35 -6.19
C LEU A 53 12.25 -45.00 -5.76
N SER A 54 12.65 -45.37 -4.53
CA SER A 54 13.97 -45.07 -3.93
C SER A 54 14.38 -43.62 -4.13
N ARG A 55 13.42 -42.68 -3.99
CA ARG A 55 13.66 -41.24 -4.17
C ARG A 55 13.33 -40.47 -2.90
N ARG A 56 14.03 -39.37 -2.68
CA ARG A 56 13.73 -38.43 -1.61
C ARG A 56 12.61 -37.48 -2.02
N VAL A 57 11.73 -37.16 -1.08
CA VAL A 57 10.60 -36.25 -1.25
C VAL A 57 10.48 -35.36 -0.02
N ALA A 58 9.84 -34.20 -0.17
CA ALA A 58 9.33 -33.40 0.94
C ALA A 58 7.93 -33.93 1.29
N LEU A 59 7.73 -34.38 2.53
CA LEU A 59 6.45 -34.87 3.01
C LEU A 59 5.85 -33.88 4.01
N LYS A 60 4.83 -33.15 3.58
CA LYS A 60 4.08 -32.20 4.40
C LYS A 60 2.98 -32.96 5.12
N LEU A 61 2.99 -32.91 6.45
CA LEU A 61 1.98 -33.55 7.31
C LEU A 61 1.09 -32.49 7.91
N LEU A 62 -0.21 -32.68 7.82
CA LEU A 62 -1.19 -31.81 8.51
C LEU A 62 -1.06 -31.97 10.03
N ALA A 63 -1.05 -30.85 10.75
CA ALA A 63 -0.95 -30.86 12.19
C ALA A 63 -2.12 -31.65 12.84
N PRO A 64 -1.88 -32.47 13.87
CA PRO A 64 -2.89 -33.35 14.45
C PRO A 64 -4.15 -32.60 14.92
N HIS A 65 -4.00 -31.41 15.52
CA HIS A 65 -5.13 -30.60 15.98
C HIS A 65 -6.01 -30.06 14.84
N LEU A 66 -5.49 -29.99 13.60
CA LEU A 66 -6.23 -29.60 12.39
C LEU A 66 -6.83 -30.82 11.65
N GLY A 67 -6.30 -32.02 11.90
CA GLY A 67 -6.70 -33.26 11.24
C GLY A 67 -8.13 -33.71 11.55
N ASN A 68 -8.77 -33.15 12.57
CA ASN A 68 -10.17 -33.42 12.93
C ASN A 68 -11.15 -32.39 12.36
N ASN A 69 -10.67 -31.32 11.73
CA ASN A 69 -11.52 -30.30 11.15
C ASN A 69 -11.65 -30.50 9.63
N PRO A 70 -12.88 -30.81 9.12
CA PRO A 70 -13.10 -31.08 7.70
C PRO A 70 -12.65 -29.95 6.77
N LEU A 71 -12.78 -28.70 7.21
CA LEU A 71 -12.33 -27.54 6.47
C LEU A 71 -10.83 -27.57 6.22
N PHE A 72 -9.99 -27.82 7.21
CA PHE A 72 -8.54 -27.87 7.04
C PHE A 72 -8.10 -29.07 6.19
N ILE A 73 -8.80 -30.20 6.30
CA ILE A 73 -8.54 -31.39 5.45
C ILE A 73 -8.86 -31.09 4.00
N GLU A 74 -10.02 -30.50 3.70
CA GLU A 74 -10.40 -30.12 2.33
C GLU A 74 -9.40 -29.15 1.72
N ARG A 75 -8.95 -28.22 2.49
CA ARG A 75 -7.92 -27.23 2.13
C ARG A 75 -6.61 -27.87 1.78
N PHE A 76 -6.14 -28.72 2.65
CA PHE A 76 -4.91 -29.45 2.46
C PHE A 76 -4.96 -30.33 1.19
N LYS A 77 -6.11 -30.97 0.93
CA LYS A 77 -6.33 -31.71 -0.32
C LYS A 77 -6.35 -30.80 -1.54
N ARG A 78 -6.99 -29.65 -1.45
CA ARG A 78 -7.05 -28.68 -2.54
C ARG A 78 -5.68 -28.09 -2.89
N GLU A 79 -4.83 -27.82 -1.89
CA GLU A 79 -3.42 -27.44 -2.11
C GLU A 79 -2.70 -28.48 -2.97
N ALA A 80 -2.89 -29.76 -2.63
CA ALA A 80 -2.28 -30.84 -3.39
C ALA A 80 -2.83 -30.95 -4.82
N GLU A 81 -4.16 -30.81 -5.01
CA GLU A 81 -4.80 -30.85 -6.32
C GLU A 81 -4.29 -29.74 -7.22
N VAL A 82 -4.29 -28.49 -6.70
CA VAL A 82 -3.78 -27.32 -7.41
C VAL A 82 -2.30 -27.48 -7.75
N GLY A 83 -1.47 -27.83 -6.78
CA GLY A 83 -0.04 -28.02 -7.00
C GLY A 83 0.29 -29.17 -7.97
N SER A 84 -0.63 -30.13 -8.15
CA SER A 84 -0.43 -31.23 -9.12
C SER A 84 -0.74 -30.83 -10.57
N GLN A 85 -1.54 -29.77 -10.79
CA GLN A 85 -1.91 -29.30 -12.12
C GLN A 85 -0.86 -28.33 -12.70
N ILE A 86 -0.10 -27.65 -11.84
CA ILE A 86 0.92 -26.70 -12.28
C ILE A 86 2.19 -27.46 -12.64
N SER A 87 2.61 -27.39 -13.90
CA SER A 87 3.83 -28.03 -14.39
C SER A 87 4.81 -26.97 -14.89
N HIS A 88 5.66 -26.47 -14.01
CA HIS A 88 6.69 -25.48 -14.35
C HIS A 88 7.95 -25.69 -13.49
N SER A 89 9.13 -25.46 -14.07
CA SER A 89 10.42 -25.68 -13.40
C SER A 89 10.58 -24.84 -12.13
N ALA A 90 9.99 -23.65 -12.07
CA ALA A 90 10.04 -22.73 -10.92
C ALA A 90 8.90 -22.97 -9.90
N VAL A 91 8.11 -24.03 -10.02
CA VAL A 91 7.03 -24.38 -9.08
C VAL A 91 7.32 -25.76 -8.47
N ILE A 92 7.11 -25.91 -7.16
CA ILE A 92 7.22 -27.18 -6.45
C ILE A 92 6.14 -28.15 -6.97
N GLN A 93 6.59 -29.27 -7.51
CA GLN A 93 5.67 -30.29 -8.01
C GLN A 93 5.05 -31.10 -6.86
N THR A 94 3.73 -31.18 -6.81
CA THR A 94 3.02 -32.13 -5.97
C THR A 94 3.02 -33.52 -6.60
N LEU A 95 3.55 -34.49 -5.88
CA LEU A 95 3.76 -35.87 -6.36
C LEU A 95 2.60 -36.79 -5.98
N SER A 96 2.07 -36.64 -4.78
CA SER A 96 0.91 -37.41 -4.31
C SER A 96 0.28 -36.78 -3.06
N VAL A 97 -0.94 -37.14 -2.79
CA VAL A 97 -1.67 -36.84 -1.56
C VAL A 97 -2.19 -38.14 -0.96
N GLY A 98 -2.30 -38.18 0.35
CA GLY A 98 -2.81 -39.37 1.04
C GLY A 98 -3.14 -39.15 2.50
N GLU A 99 -3.63 -40.23 3.10
CA GLU A 99 -3.91 -40.32 4.53
C GLU A 99 -3.32 -41.63 5.09
N ALA A 100 -2.77 -41.57 6.30
CA ALA A 100 -2.25 -42.70 6.99
C ALA A 100 -2.48 -42.55 8.49
N SER A 101 -3.18 -43.51 9.10
CA SER A 101 -3.48 -43.51 10.53
C SER A 101 -4.07 -42.21 11.03
N GLY A 102 -5.00 -41.61 10.25
CA GLY A 102 -5.65 -40.33 10.57
C GLY A 102 -4.79 -39.07 10.28
N THR A 103 -3.57 -39.24 9.80
CA THR A 103 -2.69 -38.11 9.42
C THR A 103 -2.74 -37.90 7.91
N HIS A 104 -3.18 -36.73 7.48
CA HIS A 104 -3.15 -36.34 6.08
C HIS A 104 -1.75 -35.85 5.69
N PHE A 105 -1.31 -36.23 4.49
CA PHE A 105 -0.01 -35.83 3.97
C PHE A 105 -0.02 -35.47 2.48
N ILE A 106 0.89 -34.59 2.10
CA ILE A 106 1.22 -34.27 0.71
C ILE A 106 2.69 -34.58 0.49
N ALA A 107 2.98 -35.40 -0.51
CA ALA A 107 4.35 -35.63 -0.97
C ALA A 107 4.65 -34.69 -2.13
N GLN A 108 5.72 -33.93 -2.00
CA GLN A 108 6.17 -32.93 -2.95
C GLN A 108 7.61 -33.16 -3.38
N GLU A 109 8.01 -32.54 -4.46
CA GLU A 109 9.41 -32.45 -4.88
C GLU A 109 10.27 -31.93 -3.71
N LEU A 110 11.39 -32.63 -3.45
CA LEU A 110 12.37 -32.17 -2.47
C LEU A 110 13.34 -31.21 -3.15
N VAL A 111 13.48 -30.02 -2.62
CA VAL A 111 14.55 -29.10 -3.00
C VAL A 111 15.75 -29.38 -2.08
N PRO A 112 16.86 -29.92 -2.62
CA PRO A 112 18.07 -30.17 -1.84
C PRO A 112 18.60 -28.85 -1.27
N GLY A 113 19.12 -28.88 -0.04
CA GLY A 113 19.64 -27.71 0.65
C GLY A 113 18.57 -26.86 1.33
N GLY A 114 17.34 -26.81 0.80
CA GLY A 114 16.15 -26.22 1.45
C GLY A 114 16.25 -24.75 1.87
N LYS A 115 17.18 -23.96 1.31
CA LYS A 115 17.28 -22.54 1.58
C LYS A 115 16.12 -21.80 0.95
N THR A 116 15.54 -20.86 1.69
CA THR A 116 14.53 -19.96 1.18
C THR A 116 15.18 -18.69 0.63
N LEU A 117 14.45 -17.95 -0.17
CA LEU A 117 14.84 -16.60 -0.58
C LEU A 117 15.00 -15.68 0.66
N ASP A 118 14.22 -15.90 1.73
CA ASP A 118 14.36 -15.18 3.01
C ASP A 118 15.73 -15.43 3.64
N ASP A 119 16.15 -16.70 3.74
CA ASP A 119 17.48 -17.05 4.25
C ASP A 119 18.61 -16.42 3.42
N HIS A 120 18.41 -16.36 2.10
CA HIS A 120 19.36 -15.74 1.18
C HIS A 120 19.44 -14.21 1.42
N ILE A 121 18.29 -13.52 1.48
CA ILE A 121 18.22 -12.07 1.75
C ILE A 121 18.85 -11.75 3.11
N VAL A 122 18.54 -12.51 4.16
CA VAL A 122 19.14 -12.35 5.49
C VAL A 122 20.66 -12.48 5.43
N GLY A 123 21.16 -13.48 4.67
CA GLY A 123 22.60 -13.65 4.46
C GLY A 123 23.28 -12.49 3.74
N LEU A 124 22.54 -11.82 2.84
CA LEU A 124 23.04 -10.65 2.10
C LEU A 124 23.02 -9.35 2.90
N ARG A 125 22.19 -9.23 3.93
CA ARG A 125 22.05 -7.98 4.73
C ARG A 125 23.36 -7.51 5.39
N SER A 126 24.27 -8.41 5.67
CA SER A 126 25.59 -8.10 6.22
C SER A 126 26.62 -7.67 5.17
N GLN A 127 26.29 -7.79 3.89
CA GLN A 127 27.16 -7.41 2.78
C GLN A 127 26.97 -5.94 2.44
N GLY A 128 28.03 -5.32 1.90
CA GLY A 128 27.99 -3.92 1.48
C GLY A 128 27.19 -3.68 0.18
N GLU A 129 27.68 -2.78 -0.65
CA GLU A 129 27.09 -2.50 -1.96
C GLU A 129 27.36 -3.66 -2.94
N PHE A 130 26.39 -3.88 -3.82
CA PHE A 130 26.48 -4.89 -4.89
C PHE A 130 26.81 -4.23 -6.22
N GLU A 131 27.47 -5.00 -7.08
CA GLU A 131 27.71 -4.63 -8.49
C GLU A 131 26.44 -4.85 -9.34
N GLU A 132 26.42 -4.31 -10.56
CA GLU A 132 25.27 -4.41 -11.48
C GLU A 132 24.90 -5.85 -11.81
N ASP A 133 25.89 -6.75 -11.92
CA ASP A 133 25.67 -8.19 -12.17
C ASP A 133 24.82 -8.86 -11.09
N HIS A 134 24.91 -8.40 -9.82
CA HIS A 134 24.04 -8.91 -8.77
C HIS A 134 22.57 -8.62 -9.08
N TYR A 135 22.26 -7.39 -9.47
CA TYR A 135 20.87 -7.01 -9.79
C TYR A 135 20.35 -7.68 -11.06
N ARG A 136 21.26 -7.95 -12.01
CA ARG A 136 20.95 -8.78 -13.17
C ARG A 136 20.58 -10.19 -12.74
N GLY A 137 21.34 -10.82 -11.84
CA GLY A 137 21.02 -12.15 -11.28
C GLY A 137 19.68 -12.16 -10.53
N VAL A 138 19.37 -11.11 -9.75
CA VAL A 138 18.05 -10.96 -9.12
C VAL A 138 16.93 -10.90 -10.17
N ALA A 139 17.11 -10.15 -11.26
CA ALA A 139 16.12 -10.06 -12.33
C ALA A 139 15.92 -11.42 -13.04
N GLU A 140 16.99 -12.18 -13.32
CA GLU A 140 16.93 -13.53 -13.91
C GLU A 140 16.19 -14.51 -12.99
N PHE A 141 16.46 -14.45 -11.70
CA PHE A 141 15.77 -15.26 -10.69
C PHE A 141 14.27 -14.95 -10.67
N PHE A 142 13.91 -13.65 -10.59
CA PHE A 142 12.51 -13.23 -10.53
C PHE A 142 11.77 -13.46 -11.84
N LEU A 143 12.44 -13.40 -12.99
CA LEU A 143 11.82 -13.78 -14.26
C LEU A 143 11.27 -15.20 -14.20
N LYS A 144 12.07 -16.17 -13.71
CA LYS A 144 11.65 -17.56 -13.56
C LYS A 144 10.50 -17.72 -12.56
N VAL A 145 10.53 -16.97 -11.44
CA VAL A 145 9.43 -16.96 -10.48
C VAL A 145 8.14 -16.45 -11.12
N VAL A 146 8.22 -15.33 -11.85
CA VAL A 146 7.08 -14.72 -12.54
C VAL A 146 6.51 -15.66 -13.60
N GLU A 147 7.34 -16.36 -14.37
CA GLU A 147 6.92 -17.36 -15.36
C GLU A 147 6.24 -18.56 -14.68
N GLY A 148 6.76 -19.04 -13.55
CA GLY A 148 6.10 -20.05 -12.73
C GLY A 148 4.74 -19.60 -12.23
N MET A 149 4.63 -18.37 -11.77
CA MET A 149 3.35 -17.78 -11.35
C MET A 149 2.40 -17.56 -12.53
N ALA A 150 2.90 -17.24 -13.72
CA ALA A 150 2.08 -17.13 -14.92
C ALA A 150 1.40 -18.46 -15.26
N SER A 151 2.15 -19.59 -15.16
CA SER A 151 1.58 -20.92 -15.40
C SER A 151 0.49 -21.30 -14.39
N ALA A 152 0.57 -20.84 -13.15
CA ALA A 152 -0.50 -21.01 -12.17
C ALA A 152 -1.73 -20.14 -12.52
N HIS A 153 -1.50 -18.91 -12.95
CA HIS A 153 -2.56 -17.98 -13.33
C HIS A 153 -3.32 -18.41 -14.60
N GLU A 154 -2.68 -19.14 -15.53
CA GLU A 154 -3.36 -19.75 -16.68
C GLU A 154 -4.41 -20.78 -16.26
N LEU A 155 -4.28 -21.35 -15.08
CA LEU A 155 -5.24 -22.28 -14.46
C LEU A 155 -6.20 -21.58 -13.49
N ASP A 156 -6.29 -20.25 -13.52
CA ASP A 156 -7.07 -19.42 -12.58
C ASP A 156 -6.71 -19.64 -11.09
N VAL A 157 -5.46 -20.06 -10.81
CA VAL A 157 -4.96 -20.29 -9.47
C VAL A 157 -4.31 -19.02 -8.93
N VAL A 158 -4.82 -18.52 -7.82
CA VAL A 158 -4.24 -17.39 -7.05
C VAL A 158 -3.50 -17.94 -5.84
N HIS A 159 -2.22 -17.60 -5.70
CA HIS A 159 -1.38 -18.09 -4.59
C HIS A 159 -1.72 -17.44 -3.25
N ARG A 160 -1.90 -16.12 -3.21
CA ARG A 160 -2.31 -15.27 -2.07
C ARG A 160 -1.34 -15.13 -0.90
N ASP A 161 -0.25 -15.88 -0.86
CA ASP A 161 0.79 -15.83 0.20
C ASP A 161 2.20 -15.87 -0.39
N ILE A 162 2.45 -15.11 -1.47
CA ILE A 162 3.79 -14.99 -2.04
C ILE A 162 4.64 -14.13 -1.10
N LYS A 163 5.77 -14.73 -0.66
CA LYS A 163 6.75 -14.10 0.24
C LYS A 163 8.10 -14.81 0.11
N PRO A 164 9.21 -14.22 0.56
CA PRO A 164 10.54 -14.83 0.44
C PRO A 164 10.64 -16.22 1.05
N SER A 165 9.96 -16.50 2.16
CA SER A 165 9.99 -17.82 2.81
C SER A 165 9.25 -18.93 2.03
N ASN A 166 8.38 -18.56 1.07
CA ASN A 166 7.66 -19.50 0.21
C ASN A 166 8.32 -19.67 -1.16
N ILE A 167 9.51 -19.08 -1.38
CA ILE A 167 10.32 -19.29 -2.57
C ILE A 167 11.60 -20.01 -2.13
N LEU A 168 11.70 -21.29 -2.46
CA LEU A 168 12.89 -22.10 -2.20
C LEU A 168 13.93 -21.86 -3.30
N MET A 169 15.18 -22.08 -2.96
CA MET A 169 16.31 -21.99 -3.88
C MET A 169 17.00 -23.35 -3.97
N THR A 170 17.21 -23.84 -5.19
CA THR A 170 18.03 -25.03 -5.41
C THR A 170 19.52 -24.74 -5.14
N GLU A 171 20.35 -25.77 -5.09
CA GLU A 171 21.81 -25.61 -4.97
C GLU A 171 22.42 -24.80 -6.12
N ASP A 172 21.81 -24.86 -7.32
CA ASP A 172 22.21 -24.09 -8.50
C ASP A 172 21.63 -22.67 -8.51
N GLY A 173 20.91 -22.26 -7.46
CA GLY A 173 20.30 -20.93 -7.33
C GLY A 173 18.97 -20.75 -8.08
N GLU A 174 18.35 -21.82 -8.58
CA GLU A 174 17.09 -21.78 -9.28
C GLU A 174 15.89 -21.65 -8.30
N PRO A 175 14.85 -20.82 -8.61
CA PRO A 175 13.70 -20.68 -7.75
C PRO A 175 12.73 -21.85 -7.84
N LYS A 176 12.05 -22.11 -6.72
CA LYS A 176 10.93 -23.04 -6.60
C LYS A 176 9.85 -22.44 -5.69
N VAL A 177 8.75 -22.00 -6.26
CA VAL A 177 7.60 -21.47 -5.51
C VAL A 177 6.85 -22.62 -4.85
N ALA A 178 6.62 -22.51 -3.55
CA ALA A 178 5.98 -23.51 -2.70
C ALA A 178 4.67 -22.97 -2.09
N ASP A 179 3.88 -23.85 -1.48
CA ASP A 179 2.69 -23.53 -0.68
C ASP A 179 1.55 -22.83 -1.44
N PHE A 180 1.16 -23.36 -2.61
CA PHE A 180 0.00 -22.94 -3.36
C PHE A 180 -1.31 -23.26 -2.61
N GLY A 181 -2.17 -22.30 -2.42
CA GLY A 181 -3.59 -22.53 -2.07
C GLY A 181 -3.98 -22.41 -0.60
N LEU A 182 -3.06 -22.12 0.32
CA LEU A 182 -3.38 -21.99 1.75
C LEU A 182 -4.18 -20.73 2.12
N ALA A 183 -4.15 -19.71 1.29
CA ALA A 183 -4.64 -18.38 1.64
C ALA A 183 -6.13 -18.12 1.34
N LYS A 184 -6.80 -18.94 0.51
CA LYS A 184 -8.23 -18.69 0.16
C LYS A 184 -9.19 -18.71 1.35
N ILE A 185 -8.70 -19.09 2.51
CA ILE A 185 -9.51 -19.52 3.63
C ILE A 185 -9.34 -18.64 4.88
N LYS A 186 -8.30 -17.84 4.91
CA LYS A 186 -8.20 -16.78 5.91
C LYS A 186 -9.40 -15.84 5.82
N ASP A 187 -9.91 -15.61 4.59
CA ASP A 187 -11.02 -14.71 4.35
C ASP A 187 -12.40 -15.25 4.80
N GLU A 188 -12.56 -16.57 4.95
CA GLU A 188 -13.86 -17.18 5.31
C GLU A 188 -14.01 -17.49 6.82
N LEU A 189 -12.92 -17.60 7.58
CA LEU A 189 -12.97 -17.95 9.01
C LEU A 189 -12.69 -16.80 9.98
N ASP A 190 -11.98 -15.75 9.55
CA ASP A 190 -11.63 -14.65 10.45
C ASP A 190 -12.81 -13.70 10.74
N PHE A 191 -14.00 -13.95 10.15
CA PHE A 191 -15.15 -13.05 10.24
C PHE A 191 -16.35 -13.58 11.05
N GLU A 192 -16.40 -14.86 11.42
CA GLU A 192 -17.58 -15.36 12.14
C GLU A 192 -17.39 -15.61 13.67
N ASP A 193 -16.16 -15.77 14.17
CA ASP A 193 -16.02 -16.24 15.57
C ASP A 193 -14.79 -15.75 16.36
N SER A 194 -14.13 -14.66 16.02
CA SER A 194 -13.03 -14.23 16.90
C SER A 194 -13.06 -12.76 17.29
N ASP A 195 -13.50 -12.50 18.50
CA ASP A 195 -13.17 -11.34 19.36
C ASP A 195 -11.65 -11.26 19.67
N THR A 196 -10.81 -11.99 18.97
CA THR A 196 -9.35 -12.02 19.17
C THR A 196 -8.62 -11.53 17.92
N GLU A 197 -8.11 -10.30 18.02
CA GLU A 197 -7.20 -9.58 17.10
C GLU A 197 -5.85 -10.31 16.83
N GLN A 198 -5.82 -11.61 16.62
CA GLN A 198 -4.60 -12.31 16.26
C GLN A 198 -4.53 -12.53 14.74
N ILE A 199 -4.04 -11.52 14.02
CA ILE A 199 -3.53 -11.71 12.68
C ILE A 199 -2.37 -12.71 12.79
N VAL A 200 -2.61 -13.97 12.39
CA VAL A 200 -1.59 -15.03 12.39
C VAL A 200 -0.57 -14.72 11.29
N GLY A 201 0.55 -14.13 11.66
CA GLY A 201 1.65 -13.73 10.78
C GLY A 201 1.65 -12.24 10.43
N THR A 202 2.83 -11.70 10.19
CA THR A 202 2.99 -10.28 9.89
C THR A 202 2.70 -10.01 8.41
N PRO A 203 1.82 -9.04 8.05
CA PRO A 203 1.25 -8.89 6.70
C PRO A 203 2.16 -8.13 5.72
N TYR A 204 3.48 -8.26 5.79
CA TYR A 204 4.44 -7.45 5.02
C TYR A 204 4.30 -7.52 3.50
N TYR A 205 3.75 -8.64 2.96
CA TYR A 205 3.64 -8.90 1.53
C TYR A 205 2.19 -8.92 1.04
N MET A 206 1.25 -8.63 1.95
CA MET A 206 -0.18 -8.62 1.65
C MET A 206 -0.53 -7.49 0.68
N SER A 207 -1.41 -7.77 -0.28
CA SER A 207 -1.89 -6.74 -1.19
C SER A 207 -2.92 -5.80 -0.51
N PRO A 208 -3.10 -4.57 -1.01
CA PRO A 208 -4.12 -3.65 -0.48
C PRO A 208 -5.52 -4.24 -0.46
N GLU A 209 -5.90 -5.01 -1.51
CA GLU A 209 -7.20 -5.67 -1.60
C GLU A 209 -7.37 -6.80 -0.58
N GLN A 210 -6.29 -7.49 -0.19
CA GLN A 210 -6.33 -8.45 0.93
C GLN A 210 -6.43 -7.75 2.29
N ALA A 211 -5.79 -6.59 2.44
CA ALA A 211 -5.79 -5.83 3.69
C ALA A 211 -7.16 -5.22 4.04
N VAL A 212 -7.98 -4.89 3.03
CA VAL A 212 -9.31 -4.26 3.22
C VAL A 212 -10.39 -5.26 3.58
N SER A 213 -10.10 -6.57 3.53
CA SER A 213 -11.01 -7.70 3.78
C SER A 213 -12.36 -7.74 3.02
N SER A 214 -12.77 -8.92 2.56
CA SER A 214 -14.09 -9.44 2.14
C SER A 214 -14.97 -8.65 1.15
N LYS A 215 -14.88 -7.33 1.03
CA LYS A 215 -15.77 -6.55 0.15
C LYS A 215 -15.24 -6.34 -1.28
N ILE A 216 -13.93 -6.45 -1.48
CA ILE A 216 -13.30 -6.26 -2.79
C ILE A 216 -12.72 -7.61 -3.21
N GLY A 217 -13.35 -8.29 -4.15
CA GLY A 217 -12.89 -9.60 -4.63
C GLY A 217 -11.39 -9.62 -4.95
N VAL A 218 -10.67 -10.59 -4.40
CA VAL A 218 -9.23 -10.84 -4.64
C VAL A 218 -9.10 -11.52 -6.01
N ASP A 219 -8.29 -10.97 -6.91
CA ASP A 219 -7.99 -11.53 -8.23
C ASP A 219 -6.49 -11.84 -8.41
N LEU A 220 -6.10 -12.35 -9.59
CA LEU A 220 -4.73 -12.73 -9.92
C LEU A 220 -3.70 -11.61 -9.69
N ARG A 221 -4.11 -10.34 -9.74
CA ARG A 221 -3.22 -9.18 -9.53
C ARG A 221 -2.78 -9.00 -8.09
N THR A 222 -3.40 -9.70 -7.15
CA THR A 222 -2.94 -9.80 -5.76
C THR A 222 -1.53 -10.39 -5.69
N ASP A 223 -1.30 -11.49 -6.41
CA ASP A 223 0.01 -12.14 -6.45
C ASP A 223 1.07 -11.25 -7.09
N ILE A 224 0.70 -10.41 -8.05
CA ILE A 224 1.62 -9.44 -8.66
C ILE A 224 2.11 -8.43 -7.61
N PHE A 225 1.22 -7.97 -6.72
CA PHE A 225 1.62 -7.07 -5.63
C PHE A 225 2.54 -7.76 -4.63
N SER A 226 2.16 -8.95 -4.16
CA SER A 226 2.95 -9.73 -3.19
C SER A 226 4.33 -10.10 -3.75
N LEU A 227 4.39 -10.46 -5.04
CA LEU A 227 5.64 -10.69 -5.73
C LEU A 227 6.44 -9.40 -5.91
N GLY A 228 5.78 -8.26 -6.16
CA GLY A 228 6.40 -6.93 -6.18
C GLY A 228 7.02 -6.58 -4.83
N ALA A 229 6.37 -6.88 -3.70
CA ALA A 229 6.90 -6.67 -2.35
C ALA A 229 8.11 -7.59 -2.06
N THR A 230 8.04 -8.85 -2.52
CA THR A 230 9.14 -9.81 -2.44
C THR A 230 10.34 -9.36 -3.28
N PHE A 231 10.08 -8.87 -4.49
CA PHE A 231 11.11 -8.32 -5.39
C PHE A 231 11.76 -7.05 -4.83
N TYR A 232 10.96 -6.16 -4.23
CA TYR A 232 11.45 -4.99 -3.53
C TYR A 232 12.46 -5.38 -2.45
N GLU A 233 12.13 -6.36 -1.61
CA GLU A 233 13.03 -6.81 -0.54
C GLU A 233 14.29 -7.49 -1.10
N ALA A 234 14.18 -8.23 -2.19
CA ALA A 234 15.34 -8.83 -2.84
C ALA A 234 16.30 -7.77 -3.43
N LEU A 235 15.76 -6.67 -3.96
CA LEU A 235 16.57 -5.56 -4.50
C LEU A 235 17.20 -4.71 -3.39
N THR A 236 16.42 -4.35 -2.37
CA THR A 236 16.82 -3.36 -1.35
C THR A 236 17.38 -3.97 -0.08
N LEU A 237 17.12 -5.25 0.16
CA LEU A 237 17.31 -5.99 1.42
C LEU A 237 16.48 -5.42 2.60
N GLN A 238 15.49 -4.58 2.30
CA GLN A 238 14.53 -3.99 3.23
C GLN A 238 13.12 -4.31 2.78
N ARG A 239 12.19 -4.45 3.69
CA ARG A 239 10.78 -4.65 3.37
C ARG A 239 10.19 -3.38 2.76
N ALA A 240 9.28 -3.54 1.81
CA ALA A 240 8.57 -2.42 1.21
C ALA A 240 7.68 -1.68 2.22
N PHE A 241 7.11 -2.42 3.17
CA PHE A 241 6.26 -1.91 4.23
C PHE A 241 6.70 -2.50 5.57
N GLU A 242 7.06 -1.64 6.51
CA GLU A 242 7.49 -2.02 7.85
C GLU A 242 6.58 -1.37 8.89
N GLY A 243 6.53 -1.92 10.11
CA GLY A 243 5.77 -1.39 11.23
C GLY A 243 5.98 -2.24 12.47
N ASP A 244 5.82 -1.65 13.64
CA ASP A 244 6.01 -2.33 14.93
C ASP A 244 4.86 -3.31 15.23
N THR A 245 3.70 -3.11 14.58
CA THR A 245 2.51 -3.95 14.74
C THR A 245 1.88 -4.28 13.40
N GLY A 246 1.13 -5.41 13.34
CA GLY A 246 0.39 -5.80 12.14
C GLY A 246 -0.55 -4.70 11.60
N PRO A 247 -1.37 -4.04 12.42
CA PRO A 247 -2.21 -2.93 12.00
C PRO A 247 -1.44 -1.77 11.37
N GLN A 248 -0.27 -1.39 11.91
CA GLN A 248 0.57 -0.35 11.30
C GLN A 248 1.08 -0.74 9.92
N VAL A 249 1.49 -2.00 9.73
CA VAL A 249 1.91 -2.51 8.42
C VAL A 249 0.75 -2.45 7.43
N LEU A 250 -0.46 -2.87 7.84
CA LEU A 250 -1.66 -2.80 7.00
C LEU A 250 -2.02 -1.35 6.61
N GLU A 251 -1.94 -0.42 7.55
CA GLU A 251 -2.15 1.01 7.27
C GLU A 251 -1.17 1.52 6.21
N ARG A 252 0.13 1.18 6.33
CA ARG A 252 1.14 1.56 5.32
C ARG A 252 0.88 0.91 3.96
N ILE A 253 0.49 -0.38 3.94
CA ILE A 253 0.11 -1.05 2.70
C ILE A 253 -1.05 -0.33 2.01
N LEU A 254 -2.00 0.22 2.75
CA LEU A 254 -3.16 0.91 2.20
C LEU A 254 -2.86 2.36 1.78
N MET A 255 -2.09 3.09 2.59
CA MET A 255 -1.97 4.54 2.49
C MET A 255 -0.63 5.03 1.95
N GLU A 256 0.48 4.30 2.17
CA GLU A 256 1.82 4.76 1.84
C GLU A 256 2.40 3.99 0.65
N ASP A 257 3.02 4.69 -0.31
CA ASP A 257 3.90 4.04 -1.28
C ASP A 257 5.30 3.87 -0.65
N PRO A 258 5.99 2.75 -0.88
CA PRO A 258 7.37 2.61 -0.41
C PRO A 258 8.31 3.57 -1.17
N PRO A 259 9.50 3.87 -0.63
CA PRO A 259 10.54 4.58 -1.39
C PRO A 259 10.87 3.86 -2.70
N ASP A 260 11.27 4.62 -3.75
CA ASP A 260 11.76 3.98 -4.98
C ASP A 260 13.01 3.13 -4.62
N PRO A 261 13.17 1.88 -5.08
CA PRO A 261 14.33 1.04 -4.76
C PRO A 261 15.69 1.70 -5.03
N ASP A 262 15.80 2.48 -6.12
CA ASP A 262 17.00 3.22 -6.48
C ASP A 262 17.31 4.39 -5.53
N ASP A 263 16.33 4.89 -4.77
CA ASP A 263 16.54 5.85 -3.68
C ASP A 263 17.04 5.16 -2.39
N VAL A 264 16.71 3.88 -2.19
CA VAL A 264 17.13 3.09 -1.01
C VAL A 264 18.57 2.60 -1.17
N ARG A 265 18.94 2.14 -2.37
CA ARG A 265 20.29 1.69 -2.71
C ARG A 265 20.70 2.24 -4.09
N ALA A 266 21.70 3.08 -4.10
CA ALA A 266 22.09 3.91 -5.26
C ALA A 266 22.54 3.12 -6.51
N ARG A 267 22.88 1.82 -6.39
CA ARG A 267 23.32 0.99 -7.51
C ARG A 267 22.22 0.11 -8.12
N ILE A 268 21.00 0.19 -7.60
CA ILE A 268 19.88 -0.52 -8.21
C ILE A 268 19.57 0.14 -9.56
N PRO A 269 19.52 -0.63 -10.66
CA PRO A 269 19.15 -0.09 -11.97
C PRO A 269 17.75 0.54 -11.93
N VAL A 270 17.64 1.73 -12.52
CA VAL A 270 16.39 2.52 -12.52
C VAL A 270 15.24 1.74 -13.17
N GLU A 271 15.52 0.92 -14.18
CA GLU A 271 14.54 0.07 -14.85
C GLU A 271 13.94 -0.95 -13.88
N LEU A 272 14.77 -1.61 -13.05
CA LEU A 272 14.28 -2.57 -12.04
C LEU A 272 13.46 -1.87 -10.96
N SER A 273 13.86 -0.66 -10.56
CA SER A 273 13.08 0.18 -9.66
C SER A 273 11.69 0.48 -10.24
N ILE A 274 11.62 0.89 -11.51
CA ILE A 274 10.35 1.17 -12.20
C ILE A 274 9.46 -0.07 -12.31
N ILE A 275 10.03 -1.22 -12.65
CA ILE A 275 9.33 -2.52 -12.74
C ILE A 275 8.76 -2.88 -11.37
N CYS A 276 9.57 -2.80 -10.33
CA CYS A 276 9.17 -3.09 -8.95
C CYS A 276 8.01 -2.18 -8.51
N MET A 277 8.15 -0.87 -8.67
CA MET A 277 7.13 0.09 -8.27
C MET A 277 5.83 -0.02 -9.07
N LYS A 278 5.87 -0.48 -10.32
CA LYS A 278 4.66 -0.78 -11.09
C LYS A 278 3.94 -2.02 -10.54
N ALA A 279 4.65 -3.04 -10.10
CA ALA A 279 4.05 -4.20 -9.44
C ALA A 279 3.40 -3.81 -8.09
N LEU A 280 3.99 -2.84 -7.37
CA LEU A 280 3.50 -2.32 -6.09
C LEU A 280 2.43 -1.22 -6.21
N GLU A 281 1.94 -0.91 -7.42
CA GLU A 281 0.83 0.06 -7.58
C GLU A 281 -0.40 -0.40 -6.80
N LYS A 282 -0.91 0.48 -5.91
CA LYS A 282 -2.07 0.16 -5.06
C LYS A 282 -3.34 0.02 -5.87
N ASN A 283 -3.49 0.86 -6.89
CA ASN A 283 -4.59 0.72 -7.84
C ASN A 283 -4.32 -0.44 -8.79
N ARG A 284 -5.11 -1.52 -8.68
CA ARG A 284 -5.01 -2.71 -9.52
C ARG A 284 -5.02 -2.42 -11.03
N LYS A 285 -5.73 -1.38 -11.49
CA LYS A 285 -5.76 -0.99 -12.90
C LYS A 285 -4.44 -0.39 -13.41
N ARG A 286 -3.58 0.09 -12.53
CA ARG A 286 -2.26 0.65 -12.86
C ARG A 286 -1.13 -0.35 -12.68
N ARG A 287 -1.38 -1.43 -11.93
CA ARG A 287 -0.47 -2.56 -11.75
C ARG A 287 -0.32 -3.31 -13.08
N TYR A 288 0.62 -4.21 -13.21
CA TYR A 288 0.60 -5.20 -14.26
C TYR A 288 -0.74 -5.94 -14.25
N GLN A 289 -1.31 -6.22 -15.43
CA GLN A 289 -2.60 -6.90 -15.49
C GLN A 289 -2.43 -8.42 -15.48
N THR A 290 -1.28 -8.91 -15.94
CA THR A 290 -0.92 -10.33 -15.94
C THR A 290 0.53 -10.51 -15.46
N MET A 291 0.87 -11.73 -15.02
CA MET A 291 2.27 -12.10 -14.75
C MET A 291 3.12 -12.04 -16.01
N LEU A 292 2.55 -12.34 -17.19
CA LEU A 292 3.26 -12.25 -18.46
C LEU A 292 3.71 -10.81 -18.79
N GLU A 293 2.90 -9.79 -18.47
CA GLU A 293 3.32 -8.38 -18.62
C GLU A 293 4.50 -8.04 -17.69
N PHE A 294 4.53 -8.61 -16.50
CA PHE A 294 5.64 -8.43 -15.56
C PHE A 294 6.91 -9.16 -16.07
N ALA A 295 6.76 -10.41 -16.52
CA ALA A 295 7.86 -11.18 -17.12
C ALA A 295 8.44 -10.46 -18.34
N GLU A 296 7.60 -9.89 -19.20
CA GLU A 296 8.05 -9.17 -20.40
C GLU A 296 8.94 -7.96 -20.06
N ASP A 297 8.59 -7.20 -19.04
CA ASP A 297 9.44 -6.06 -18.63
C ASP A 297 10.76 -6.51 -18.00
N LEU A 298 10.79 -7.60 -17.22
CA LEU A 298 12.03 -8.21 -16.72
C LEU A 298 12.89 -8.72 -17.87
N GLN A 299 12.28 -9.41 -18.85
CA GLN A 299 12.99 -9.92 -20.02
C GLN A 299 13.58 -8.78 -20.88
N ARG A 300 12.83 -7.69 -21.05
CA ARG A 300 13.32 -6.49 -21.77
C ARG A 300 14.54 -5.89 -21.06
N TYR A 301 14.49 -5.75 -19.73
CA TYR A 301 15.64 -5.29 -18.96
C TYR A 301 16.86 -6.20 -19.19
N LEU A 302 16.68 -7.51 -19.10
CA LEU A 302 17.76 -8.49 -19.30
C LEU A 302 18.35 -8.45 -20.70
N ASN A 303 17.53 -8.13 -21.70
CA ASN A 303 17.92 -7.98 -23.10
C ASN A 303 18.44 -6.58 -23.46
N HIS A 304 18.54 -5.65 -22.48
CA HIS A 304 18.86 -4.23 -22.70
C HIS A 304 17.88 -3.52 -23.65
N GLU A 305 16.61 -3.95 -23.65
CA GLU A 305 15.54 -3.33 -24.40
C GLU A 305 14.77 -2.32 -23.52
N PRO A 306 14.19 -1.25 -24.11
CA PRO A 306 13.36 -0.34 -23.35
C PRO A 306 12.17 -1.05 -22.70
N ILE A 307 12.00 -0.93 -21.38
CA ILE A 307 10.85 -1.48 -20.65
C ILE A 307 9.55 -0.76 -21.01
N LYS A 308 8.42 -1.45 -20.92
CA LYS A 308 7.08 -0.87 -21.13
C LYS A 308 6.59 -0.08 -19.92
N ALA A 309 7.01 -0.47 -18.72
CA ALA A 309 6.74 0.28 -17.49
C ALA A 309 7.33 1.70 -17.59
N ARG A 310 6.60 2.67 -17.04
CA ARG A 310 7.05 4.07 -17.03
C ARG A 310 6.93 4.62 -15.62
N LYS A 311 7.91 5.43 -15.21
CA LYS A 311 7.76 6.20 -13.97
C LYS A 311 6.48 7.04 -14.07
N PRO A 312 5.69 7.12 -13.01
CA PRO A 312 4.51 7.99 -12.97
C PRO A 312 4.90 9.41 -13.39
N GLY A 313 4.11 10.01 -14.29
CA GLY A 313 4.34 11.37 -14.75
C GLY A 313 4.38 12.37 -13.57
N PRO A 314 4.97 13.56 -13.78
CA PRO A 314 5.20 14.53 -12.71
C PRO A 314 3.91 14.93 -12.00
N HIS A 315 2.77 14.95 -12.69
CA HIS A 315 1.46 15.21 -12.10
C HIS A 315 1.01 14.10 -11.14
N ILE A 316 1.24 12.83 -11.47
CA ILE A 316 0.92 11.69 -10.58
C ILE A 316 1.86 11.69 -9.37
N ARG A 317 3.15 11.98 -9.59
CA ARG A 317 4.13 12.15 -8.51
C ARG A 317 3.74 13.27 -7.57
N PHE A 318 3.28 14.39 -8.11
CA PHE A 318 2.77 15.52 -7.32
C PHE A 318 1.52 15.12 -6.51
N ILE A 319 0.54 14.44 -7.11
CA ILE A 319 -0.65 13.95 -6.40
C ILE A 319 -0.27 12.94 -5.30
N LYS A 320 0.65 12.02 -5.58
CA LYS A 320 1.16 11.08 -4.57
C LYS A 320 1.92 11.82 -3.46
N TRP A 321 2.72 12.82 -3.80
CA TRP A 321 3.47 13.66 -2.85
C TRP A 321 2.52 14.47 -1.94
N THR A 322 1.47 15.07 -2.49
CA THR A 322 0.48 15.81 -1.70
C THR A 322 -0.26 14.92 -0.70
N ARG A 323 -0.53 13.67 -1.07
CA ARG A 323 -1.13 12.69 -0.16
C ARG A 323 -0.16 12.24 0.95
N ARG A 324 1.13 12.15 0.66
CA ARG A 324 2.17 11.80 1.65
C ARG A 324 2.45 12.93 2.64
N HIS A 325 2.28 14.17 2.20
CA HIS A 325 2.57 15.37 2.99
C HIS A 325 1.36 16.31 3.07
N PRO A 326 0.24 15.87 3.69
CA PRO A 326 -0.99 16.65 3.69
C PRO A 326 -0.78 18.03 4.35
N VAL A 327 0.00 18.10 5.44
CA VAL A 327 0.31 19.37 6.12
C VAL A 327 1.11 20.31 5.22
N LEU A 328 2.15 19.82 4.54
CA LEU A 328 2.98 20.65 3.64
C LEU A 328 2.22 21.08 2.40
N SER A 329 1.37 20.22 1.83
CA SER A 329 0.59 20.55 0.65
C SER A 329 -0.50 21.59 0.96
N VAL A 330 -1.14 21.51 2.11
CA VAL A 330 -2.09 22.51 2.57
C VAL A 330 -1.39 23.84 2.87
N SER A 331 -0.29 23.80 3.63
CA SER A 331 0.50 25.01 3.92
C SER A 331 1.02 25.67 2.64
N GLY A 332 1.52 24.86 1.69
CA GLY A 332 1.96 25.33 0.38
C GLY A 332 0.84 25.92 -0.46
N SER A 333 -0.35 25.30 -0.47
CA SER A 333 -1.53 25.79 -1.19
C SER A 333 -2.04 27.10 -0.59
N VAL A 334 -2.09 27.19 0.75
CA VAL A 334 -2.46 28.41 1.46
C VAL A 334 -1.44 29.53 1.20
N ALA A 335 -0.13 29.22 1.25
CA ALA A 335 0.92 30.18 0.95
C ALA A 335 0.85 30.67 -0.50
N ALA A 336 0.64 29.76 -1.46
CA ALA A 336 0.52 30.11 -2.88
C ALA A 336 -0.74 30.96 -3.14
N ALA A 337 -1.87 30.60 -2.53
CA ALA A 337 -3.10 31.38 -2.62
C ALA A 337 -2.92 32.78 -2.00
N SER A 338 -2.30 32.86 -0.82
CA SER A 338 -1.97 34.12 -0.15
C SER A 338 -1.03 34.98 -0.99
N PHE A 339 0.01 34.37 -1.58
CA PHE A 339 0.94 35.08 -2.46
C PHE A 339 0.24 35.55 -3.74
N GLY A 340 -0.64 34.74 -4.33
CA GLY A 340 -1.47 35.11 -5.48
C GLY A 340 -2.37 36.29 -5.19
N ILE A 341 -3.06 36.27 -4.04
CA ILE A 341 -3.94 37.37 -3.60
C ILE A 341 -3.11 38.62 -3.34
N VAL A 342 -1.98 38.50 -2.63
CA VAL A 342 -1.11 39.68 -2.38
C VAL A 342 -0.53 40.23 -3.67
N SER A 343 -0.10 39.37 -4.58
CA SER A 343 0.43 39.77 -5.90
C SER A 343 -0.67 40.47 -6.74
N TRP A 344 -1.87 39.89 -6.75
CA TRP A 344 -3.04 40.51 -7.44
C TRP A 344 -3.38 41.86 -6.86
N LEU A 345 -3.46 41.97 -5.52
CA LEU A 345 -3.70 43.24 -4.84
C LEU A 345 -2.60 44.28 -5.10
N LEU A 346 -1.33 43.83 -5.15
CA LEU A 346 -0.22 44.72 -5.49
C LEU A 346 -0.30 45.22 -6.96
N VAL A 347 -0.60 44.32 -7.90
CA VAL A 347 -0.77 44.68 -9.31
C VAL A 347 -1.95 45.64 -9.45
N GLU A 348 -3.09 45.34 -8.82
CA GLU A 348 -4.27 46.23 -8.84
C GLU A 348 -3.99 47.58 -8.17
N ASN A 349 -3.21 47.60 -7.08
CA ASN A 349 -2.77 48.83 -6.43
C ASN A 349 -1.80 49.64 -7.34
N VAL A 350 -0.90 48.98 -8.04
CA VAL A 350 0.03 49.62 -8.98
C VAL A 350 -0.75 50.15 -10.19
N THR A 351 -1.66 49.38 -10.78
CA THR A 351 -2.46 49.82 -11.91
C THR A 351 -3.38 50.97 -11.49
N ALA A 352 -4.04 50.85 -10.30
CA ALA A 352 -4.86 51.94 -9.77
C ALA A 352 -4.06 53.23 -9.47
N ARG A 353 -2.77 53.11 -9.05
CA ARG A 353 -1.88 54.26 -8.88
C ARG A 353 -1.51 54.89 -10.23
N ILE A 354 -1.21 54.07 -11.24
CA ILE A 354 -0.91 54.56 -12.59
C ILE A 354 -2.13 55.24 -13.20
N ASP A 355 -3.32 54.63 -13.03
CA ASP A 355 -4.59 55.21 -13.50
C ASP A 355 -4.96 56.47 -12.72
N ALA A 356 -4.72 56.51 -11.41
CA ALA A 356 -4.91 57.71 -10.60
C ALA A 356 -3.91 58.82 -10.93
N GLU A 357 -2.67 58.48 -11.30
CA GLU A 357 -1.64 59.44 -11.73
C GLU A 357 -1.96 60.00 -13.12
N ASN A 358 -2.42 59.11 -14.03
CA ASN A 358 -2.94 59.50 -15.33
C ASN A 358 -4.24 60.35 -15.23
N ALA A 359 -5.12 59.99 -14.28
CA ALA A 359 -6.33 60.77 -14.00
C ALA A 359 -6.05 62.12 -13.29
N LYS A 360 -4.97 62.19 -12.44
CA LYS A 360 -4.48 63.44 -11.87
C LYS A 360 -3.96 64.43 -12.93
N VAL A 361 -3.36 63.87 -13.97
CA VAL A 361 -2.93 64.66 -15.14
C VAL A 361 -4.15 65.12 -15.96
N ALA A 362 -5.25 64.35 -15.90
CA ALA A 362 -6.49 64.62 -16.68
C ALA A 362 -7.55 65.45 -15.95
N ALA A 363 -7.54 65.42 -14.62
CA ALA A 363 -8.60 66.14 -13.86
C ALA A 363 -8.12 66.52 -12.45
N GLY A 364 -7.99 67.82 -12.19
CA GLY A 364 -7.62 68.43 -10.91
C GLY A 364 -8.67 68.37 -9.79
N ASP A 365 -9.77 67.57 -9.95
CA ASP A 365 -10.94 67.65 -9.01
C ASP A 365 -11.35 66.30 -8.34
N ALA A 366 -10.58 65.20 -8.48
CA ALA A 366 -11.02 63.91 -7.96
C ALA A 366 -10.33 63.46 -6.64
N ALA A 367 -9.71 64.36 -5.89
CA ALA A 367 -8.86 64.02 -4.74
C ALA A 367 -9.58 63.46 -3.48
N ALA A 368 -10.92 63.50 -3.42
CA ALA A 368 -11.64 63.08 -2.18
C ALA A 368 -12.03 61.61 -2.10
N VAL A 369 -12.04 60.86 -3.21
CA VAL A 369 -12.51 59.46 -3.25
C VAL A 369 -11.37 58.43 -2.98
N ALA A 370 -10.11 58.86 -3.15
CA ALA A 370 -8.96 57.93 -3.11
C ALA A 370 -8.52 57.46 -1.71
N VAL A 371 -8.97 58.12 -0.63
CA VAL A 371 -8.51 57.82 0.74
C VAL A 371 -9.27 56.63 1.34
N GLU A 372 -10.58 56.50 1.04
CA GLU A 372 -11.41 55.44 1.64
C GLU A 372 -11.09 54.03 1.15
N ASP A 373 -10.55 53.89 -0.05
CA ASP A 373 -10.24 52.58 -0.67
C ASP A 373 -8.89 52.02 -0.18
N LYS A 374 -7.96 52.85 0.28
CA LYS A 374 -6.65 52.49 0.79
C LYS A 374 -6.74 51.80 2.16
N ASP A 375 -7.56 52.34 3.07
CA ASP A 375 -7.71 51.80 4.42
C ASP A 375 -8.34 50.40 4.40
N LYS A 376 -9.29 50.13 3.48
CA LYS A 376 -9.94 48.83 3.28
C LYS A 376 -8.94 47.74 2.76
N ARG A 377 -7.98 48.14 1.91
CA ARG A 377 -6.95 47.22 1.39
C ARG A 377 -5.88 46.86 2.44
N GLU A 378 -5.47 47.81 3.25
CA GLU A 378 -4.56 47.58 4.36
C GLU A 378 -5.15 46.62 5.41
N GLU A 379 -6.46 46.68 5.65
CA GLU A 379 -7.18 45.80 6.57
C GLU A 379 -7.20 44.35 6.10
N VAL A 380 -7.32 44.08 4.79
CA VAL A 380 -7.28 42.76 4.19
C VAL A 380 -5.88 42.17 4.25
N VAL A 381 -4.86 42.96 3.91
CA VAL A 381 -3.45 42.49 4.02
C VAL A 381 -3.12 42.22 5.48
N ALA A 382 -3.55 43.07 6.41
CA ALA A 382 -3.38 42.84 7.84
C ALA A 382 -4.08 41.57 8.33
N PHE A 383 -5.29 41.27 7.80
CA PHE A 383 -6.01 40.03 8.07
C PHE A 383 -5.21 38.80 7.61
N LEU A 384 -4.78 38.78 6.35
CA LEU A 384 -4.00 37.65 5.81
C LEU A 384 -2.68 37.44 6.57
N VAL A 385 -1.92 38.50 6.82
CA VAL A 385 -0.67 38.43 7.59
C VAL A 385 -0.92 37.94 9.03
N SER A 386 -2.08 38.30 9.62
CA SER A 386 -2.43 37.86 10.97
C SER A 386 -2.72 36.38 11.10
N LEU A 387 -3.10 35.68 10.02
CA LEU A 387 -3.28 34.22 10.01
C LEU A 387 -1.96 33.46 10.18
N PHE A 388 -0.86 34.04 9.68
CA PHE A 388 0.48 33.42 9.69
C PHE A 388 1.39 33.92 10.81
N ARG A 389 0.98 34.96 11.57
CA ARG A 389 1.82 35.51 12.63
C ARG A 389 1.77 34.65 13.89
N SER A 390 2.87 33.93 14.16
CA SER A 390 3.10 33.22 15.41
C SER A 390 4.49 33.53 15.91
N GLU A 391 4.63 33.76 17.19
CA GLU A 391 5.91 33.88 17.88
C GLU A 391 6.41 32.45 18.18
N GLY A 392 7.33 31.94 17.36
CA GLY A 392 8.26 30.88 17.75
C GLY A 392 7.80 29.42 17.65
N ALA A 393 6.67 29.07 17.03
CA ALA A 393 6.25 27.68 16.89
C ALA A 393 5.81 27.34 15.45
N THR A 394 6.03 26.11 15.02
CA THR A 394 5.46 25.51 13.80
C THR A 394 3.94 25.47 13.94
N ILE A 395 3.23 26.29 13.18
CA ILE A 395 1.75 26.31 13.19
C ILE A 395 1.28 25.11 12.37
N SER A 396 0.35 24.31 12.90
CA SER A 396 -0.33 23.27 12.13
C SER A 396 -1.32 23.89 11.14
N ALA A 397 -1.58 23.22 10.01
CA ALA A 397 -2.56 23.65 9.03
C ALA A 397 -3.96 23.82 9.66
N ASP A 398 -4.33 22.95 10.61
CA ASP A 398 -5.59 23.02 11.34
C ASP A 398 -5.71 24.29 12.19
N GLU A 399 -4.62 24.74 12.77
CA GLU A 399 -4.58 25.95 13.59
C GLU A 399 -4.69 27.23 12.75
N VAL A 400 -4.08 27.23 11.55
CA VAL A 400 -4.22 28.34 10.59
C VAL A 400 -5.66 28.43 10.08
N LEU A 401 -6.28 27.29 9.75
CA LEU A 401 -7.67 27.24 9.31
C LEU A 401 -8.64 27.69 10.40
N ALA A 402 -8.47 27.20 11.62
CA ALA A 402 -9.31 27.57 12.76
C ALA A 402 -9.24 29.08 13.06
N ARG A 403 -8.05 29.68 12.95
CA ARG A 403 -7.87 31.14 13.07
C ARG A 403 -8.54 31.89 11.93
N GLY A 404 -8.46 31.38 10.70
CA GLY A 404 -9.15 31.93 9.54
C GLY A 404 -10.67 31.93 9.72
N GLU A 405 -11.24 30.82 10.13
CA GLU A 405 -12.67 30.65 10.42
C GLU A 405 -13.17 31.60 11.52
N PHE A 406 -12.43 31.67 12.63
CA PHE A 406 -12.78 32.54 13.75
C PHE A 406 -12.81 34.01 13.33
N ARG A 407 -11.77 34.46 12.61
CA ARG A 407 -11.67 35.86 12.18
C ARG A 407 -12.69 36.28 11.11
N LEU A 408 -13.08 35.35 10.23
CA LEU A 408 -14.12 35.61 9.25
C LEU A 408 -15.52 35.74 9.89
N LYS A 409 -15.74 35.14 11.07
CA LYS A 409 -16.96 35.26 11.82
C LYS A 409 -17.08 36.61 12.55
N GLU A 410 -15.96 37.16 13.03
CA GLU A 410 -15.94 38.38 13.82
C GLU A 410 -15.64 39.66 13.00
N GLY A 411 -15.00 39.50 11.82
CA GLY A 411 -14.59 40.64 10.98
C GLY A 411 -15.26 40.65 9.61
N LEU A 412 -15.06 41.71 8.84
CA LEU A 412 -15.52 41.90 7.46
C LEU A 412 -17.04 41.97 7.24
N ALA A 413 -17.81 42.32 8.28
CA ALA A 413 -19.25 42.52 8.16
C ALA A 413 -19.60 43.65 7.16
N GLU A 414 -18.75 44.67 7.04
CA GLU A 414 -18.93 45.80 6.11
C GLU A 414 -18.38 45.56 4.69
N GLN A 415 -17.78 44.39 4.43
CA GLN A 415 -17.20 44.01 3.12
C GLN A 415 -17.72 42.65 2.65
N PRO A 416 -19.01 42.52 2.34
CA PRO A 416 -19.65 41.23 2.12
C PRO A 416 -19.07 40.44 0.95
N VAL A 417 -18.75 41.07 -0.17
CA VAL A 417 -18.20 40.42 -1.35
C VAL A 417 -16.79 39.83 -1.07
N LEU A 418 -15.95 40.55 -0.32
CA LEU A 418 -14.63 40.09 0.09
C LEU A 418 -14.73 38.92 1.08
N ARG A 419 -15.66 39.02 2.05
CA ARG A 419 -15.97 37.95 2.99
C ARG A 419 -16.40 36.70 2.25
N ALA A 420 -17.25 36.81 1.24
CA ALA A 420 -17.68 35.68 0.42
C ALA A 420 -16.53 35.01 -0.33
N ARG A 421 -15.60 35.79 -0.92
CA ARG A 421 -14.40 35.24 -1.59
C ARG A 421 -13.50 34.46 -0.62
N LEU A 422 -13.28 34.98 0.59
CA LEU A 422 -12.49 34.30 1.61
C LEU A 422 -13.18 33.04 2.15
N LEU A 423 -14.51 33.07 2.34
CA LEU A 423 -15.31 31.90 2.69
C LEU A 423 -15.22 30.80 1.62
N ARG A 424 -15.32 31.17 0.34
CA ARG A 424 -15.14 30.24 -0.77
C ARG A 424 -13.76 29.60 -0.71
N THR A 425 -12.68 30.38 -0.53
CA THR A 425 -11.32 29.87 -0.44
C THR A 425 -11.15 28.88 0.71
N LEU A 426 -11.71 29.19 1.89
CA LEU A 426 -11.71 28.25 3.02
C LEU A 426 -12.47 26.96 2.72
N GLY A 427 -13.65 27.08 2.10
CA GLY A 427 -14.44 25.94 1.66
C GLY A 427 -13.65 25.04 0.70
N GLU A 428 -12.95 25.61 -0.28
CA GLU A 428 -12.10 24.87 -1.21
C GLU A 428 -10.92 24.17 -0.52
N VAL A 429 -10.30 24.83 0.47
CA VAL A 429 -9.24 24.21 1.27
C VAL A 429 -9.78 23.01 2.06
N HIS A 430 -10.92 23.13 2.73
CA HIS A 430 -11.55 22.02 3.43
C HIS A 430 -11.93 20.87 2.48
N LYS A 431 -12.45 21.18 1.29
CA LYS A 431 -12.76 20.18 0.26
C LYS A 431 -11.49 19.42 -0.15
N ASN A 432 -10.39 20.12 -0.43
CA ASN A 432 -9.12 19.53 -0.83
C ASN A 432 -8.47 18.66 0.27
N LEU A 433 -8.82 18.93 1.53
CA LEU A 433 -8.44 18.10 2.69
C LEU A 433 -9.36 16.89 2.90
N GLY A 434 -10.34 16.66 2.02
CA GLY A 434 -11.33 15.59 2.19
C GLY A 434 -12.36 15.84 3.29
N ARG A 435 -12.42 17.07 3.84
CA ARG A 435 -13.35 17.47 4.90
C ARG A 435 -14.64 18.04 4.30
N TYR A 436 -15.31 17.24 3.50
CA TYR A 436 -16.45 17.67 2.67
C TYR A 436 -17.60 18.23 3.49
N LYS A 437 -17.96 17.62 4.63
CA LYS A 437 -19.00 18.09 5.55
C LYS A 437 -18.70 19.48 6.16
N THR A 438 -17.43 19.78 6.37
CA THR A 438 -16.97 21.07 6.89
C THR A 438 -16.89 22.11 5.77
N SER A 439 -16.58 21.73 4.55
CA SER A 439 -16.51 22.60 3.37
C SER A 439 -17.87 23.17 2.98
N GLN A 440 -18.92 22.35 3.04
CA GLN A 440 -20.26 22.70 2.54
C GLN A 440 -20.82 24.00 3.13
N PRO A 441 -20.82 24.23 4.46
CA PRO A 441 -21.36 25.46 5.02
C PRO A 441 -20.62 26.71 4.55
N PHE A 442 -19.30 26.67 4.37
CA PHE A 442 -18.53 27.83 3.90
C PHE A 442 -18.88 28.20 2.46
N LEU A 443 -18.98 27.23 1.57
CA LEU A 443 -19.35 27.47 0.18
C LEU A 443 -20.81 27.92 0.05
N THR A 444 -21.71 27.40 0.89
CA THR A 444 -23.12 27.81 0.90
C THR A 444 -23.29 29.24 1.40
N GLU A 445 -22.59 29.62 2.49
CA GLU A 445 -22.60 30.98 3.02
C GLU A 445 -21.99 31.98 2.03
N ALA A 446 -20.86 31.60 1.38
CA ALA A 446 -20.24 32.42 0.35
C ALA A 446 -21.22 32.72 -0.81
N LEU A 447 -21.93 31.69 -1.29
CA LEU A 447 -22.89 31.85 -2.36
C LEU A 447 -24.04 32.73 -1.95
N ALA A 448 -24.61 32.57 -0.75
CA ALA A 448 -25.70 33.38 -0.25
C ALA A 448 -25.33 34.87 -0.18
N ILE A 449 -24.12 35.19 0.29
CA ILE A 449 -23.62 36.57 0.32
C ILE A 449 -23.47 37.15 -1.11
N LEU A 450 -22.96 36.30 -2.06
CA LEU A 450 -22.79 36.74 -3.45
C LEU A 450 -24.14 36.94 -4.18
N GLU A 451 -25.15 36.15 -3.85
CA GLU A 451 -26.50 36.30 -4.37
C GLU A 451 -27.15 37.62 -3.88
N GLU A 452 -26.92 37.96 -2.62
CA GLU A 452 -27.48 39.18 -2.01
C GLU A 452 -26.84 40.48 -2.55
N HIS A 453 -25.51 40.44 -2.78
CA HIS A 453 -24.73 41.65 -3.09
C HIS A 453 -24.24 41.74 -4.54
N LEU A 454 -24.31 40.67 -5.30
CA LEU A 454 -23.92 40.58 -6.71
C LEU A 454 -24.94 39.76 -7.50
N SER A 455 -24.94 39.88 -8.83
CA SER A 455 -25.73 38.99 -9.68
C SER A 455 -25.18 37.56 -9.66
N LEU A 456 -26.08 36.55 -9.72
CA LEU A 456 -25.71 35.12 -9.95
C LEU A 456 -24.88 34.90 -11.22
N LYS A 457 -24.89 35.85 -12.16
CA LYS A 457 -24.06 35.85 -13.37
C LYS A 457 -22.66 36.43 -13.12
N SER A 458 -22.37 36.91 -11.93
CA SER A 458 -21.06 37.44 -11.59
C SER A 458 -20.03 36.28 -11.60
N LYS A 459 -18.78 36.60 -11.95
CA LYS A 459 -17.69 35.63 -11.98
C LYS A 459 -17.52 34.92 -10.62
N ASP A 460 -17.59 35.67 -9.53
CA ASP A 460 -17.46 35.17 -8.17
C ASP A 460 -18.56 34.16 -7.79
N ALA A 461 -19.83 34.47 -8.18
CA ALA A 461 -20.96 33.57 -7.92
C ALA A 461 -20.87 32.28 -8.76
N LEU A 462 -20.47 32.38 -10.02
CA LEU A 462 -20.28 31.22 -10.90
C LEU A 462 -19.15 30.30 -10.41
N GLU A 463 -18.03 30.88 -9.94
CA GLU A 463 -16.94 30.12 -9.35
C GLU A 463 -17.37 29.41 -8.05
N CYS A 464 -18.19 30.09 -7.22
CA CYS A 464 -18.73 29.50 -6.00
C CYS A 464 -19.70 28.34 -6.29
N LEU A 465 -20.58 28.50 -7.28
CA LEU A 465 -21.49 27.46 -7.76
C LEU A 465 -20.71 26.22 -8.30
N HIS A 466 -19.65 26.47 -9.03
CA HIS A 466 -18.78 25.39 -9.52
C HIS A 466 -18.15 24.60 -8.36
N SER A 467 -17.61 25.29 -7.36
CA SER A 467 -17.03 24.67 -6.17
C SER A 467 -18.04 23.85 -5.36
N LEU A 468 -19.28 24.35 -5.24
CA LEU A 468 -20.39 23.63 -4.61
C LEU A 468 -20.81 22.40 -5.43
N GLY A 469 -20.94 22.54 -6.74
CA GLY A 469 -21.29 21.42 -7.62
C GLY A 469 -20.29 20.26 -7.53
N THR A 470 -18.99 20.57 -7.56
CA THR A 470 -17.95 19.56 -7.40
C THR A 470 -17.93 18.93 -6.00
N LEU A 471 -18.23 19.68 -4.96
CA LEU A 471 -18.35 19.18 -3.60
C LEU A 471 -19.52 18.19 -3.44
N MET A 472 -20.66 18.45 -4.09
CA MET A 472 -21.83 17.57 -4.03
C MET A 472 -21.56 16.22 -4.70
N VAL A 473 -20.82 16.22 -5.81
CA VAL A 473 -20.36 14.97 -6.46
C VAL A 473 -19.45 14.18 -5.52
N ASP A 474 -18.50 14.86 -4.86
CA ASP A 474 -17.58 14.21 -3.91
C ASP A 474 -18.34 13.64 -2.68
N LEU A 475 -19.43 14.28 -2.25
CA LEU A 475 -20.28 13.81 -1.14
C LEU A 475 -21.14 12.59 -1.53
N ASP A 476 -21.65 12.55 -2.76
CA ASP A 476 -22.46 11.43 -3.27
C ASP A 476 -21.61 10.15 -3.52
N GLU A 477 -20.32 10.30 -3.82
CA GLU A 477 -19.39 9.15 -3.97
C GLU A 477 -19.01 8.48 -2.61
N ILE A 478 -19.29 9.13 -1.49
CA ILE A 478 -18.92 8.69 -0.13
C ILE A 478 -20.14 8.19 0.66
N ALA A 479 -21.37 8.53 0.24
CA ALA A 479 -22.62 8.07 0.84
C ALA A 479 -23.07 6.69 0.30
#